data_59844c8b3e4aea23954cd5627dcebf7f
#
_entry.id   59844c8b3e4aea23954cd5627dcebf7f
#
_cell.length_a   1.000
_cell.length_b   1.000
_cell.length_c   1.000
_cell.angle_alpha   90.00
_cell.angle_beta   90.00
_cell.angle_gamma   90.00
#
_symmetry.space_group_name_H-M   'P 1'
#
loop_
_entity.id
_entity.type
_entity.pdbx_description
1 polymer ?
#
loop_
_entity_poly.entity_id
_entity_poly.type
_entity_poly.pdbx_seq_one_letter_code
_entity_poly.pdbx_strand_id
1 'polypeptide(L)'
;MASRRAFVQGAGWAALAACTGVPGMAAAAAPRWAPYRDTISIDALSGTELFYLPEGDPGVPAALQALRDSGMTALMVAPAPQGRFWYTDAAFEKTKREMEAWKAAVARHPDVLTLIGEHADLERARRERKVGVIFTFQGTEPLGEDPDRIPMFRAMGLRVLQLTHNRRNLIGDGCEEPGNAGLSNLGHQVVERLNAEKVVIDLAHGSQRTIREAILASKAPVLIGHTGCRALVDVPRLVHDEELKLMADRGGVAGIIFWPYLRAQGQQMAADVIRHIEHALKVCGEDHVGIGTDLNLTPVDVTPDYVRENTEMLKGMIADGIFEQGRDPNLLLFVPDLNVANRFEVLAGLLSARGHSDARIAKILGGNFARVMGEVWG
;
A
#
# COMPACT_ATOMS: atom_id res chain seq x y z
N MET A 1 -2.00 19.53 15.12
CA MET A 1 -2.21 18.17 14.61
C MET A 1 -2.20 18.23 13.09
N ALA A 2 -1.02 18.02 12.49
CA ALA A 2 -0.88 17.96 11.04
C ALA A 2 -1.41 16.61 10.57
N SER A 3 -2.46 16.61 9.75
CA SER A 3 -2.97 15.40 9.12
C SER A 3 -2.00 14.97 8.03
N ARG A 4 -1.98 13.68 7.62
CA ARG A 4 -1.29 13.21 6.40
C ARG A 4 -1.57 14.10 5.17
N ARG A 5 -2.66 14.84 5.17
CA ARG A 5 -2.99 15.87 4.16
C ARG A 5 -2.08 17.10 4.17
N ALA A 6 -1.58 17.51 5.33
CA ALA A 6 -0.64 18.63 5.40
C ALA A 6 0.69 18.30 4.73
N PHE A 7 1.08 17.01 4.78
CA PHE A 7 2.28 16.51 4.10
C PHE A 7 2.13 16.49 2.56
N VAL A 8 0.91 16.33 2.05
CA VAL A 8 0.62 16.32 0.59
C VAL A 8 0.20 17.70 0.08
N GLN A 9 -0.36 18.59 0.95
CA GLN A 9 -0.91 19.89 0.56
C GLN A 9 -0.01 21.10 0.84
N GLY A 10 1.18 20.90 1.44
CA GLY A 10 2.02 21.99 1.97
C GLY A 10 3.16 22.51 1.09
N ALA A 11 3.32 22.08 -0.14
CA ALA A 11 4.41 22.55 -1.00
C ALA A 11 3.90 23.39 -2.17
N GLY A 12 3.68 24.68 -1.92
CA GLY A 12 3.61 25.68 -2.98
C GLY A 12 4.99 25.84 -3.63
N TRP A 13 5.10 25.54 -4.92
CA TRP A 13 6.33 25.58 -5.70
C TRP A 13 6.70 27.01 -6.10
N ALA A 14 7.83 27.50 -5.60
CA ALA A 14 8.60 28.56 -6.28
C ALA A 14 9.99 27.97 -6.54
N ALA A 15 10.30 27.77 -7.81
CA ALA A 15 11.59 27.28 -8.27
C ALA A 15 12.70 28.28 -7.97
N LEU A 16 13.74 27.86 -7.26
CA LEU A 16 15.09 28.45 -7.39
C LEU A 16 16.12 27.30 -7.30
N ALA A 17 16.78 27.07 -8.42
CA ALA A 17 17.93 26.21 -8.51
C ALA A 17 19.13 26.85 -7.82
N ALA A 18 19.69 26.20 -6.79
CA ALA A 18 21.06 26.45 -6.37
C ALA A 18 21.64 25.12 -5.83
N CYS A 19 22.60 24.61 -6.58
CA CYS A 19 23.40 23.43 -6.25
C CYS A 19 24.25 23.66 -5.01
N THR A 20 24.11 22.85 -3.98
CA THR A 20 25.21 22.53 -3.06
C THR A 20 25.23 21.03 -2.83
N GLY A 21 26.31 20.41 -3.30
CA GLY A 21 26.45 18.97 -3.44
C GLY A 21 26.52 18.23 -2.11
N VAL A 22 25.64 17.28 -1.96
CA VAL A 22 25.93 16.02 -1.28
C VAL A 22 26.66 15.15 -2.32
N PRO A 23 27.81 14.52 -2.01
CA PRO A 23 28.49 13.67 -2.99
C PRO A 23 27.52 12.59 -3.46
N GLY A 24 27.07 12.72 -4.72
CA GLY A 24 26.30 11.67 -5.36
C GLY A 24 27.14 10.40 -5.34
N MET A 25 26.75 9.42 -4.55
CA MET A 25 27.08 8.06 -4.89
C MET A 25 26.46 7.82 -6.26
N ALA A 26 27.32 7.79 -7.31
CA ALA A 26 26.92 7.29 -8.60
C ALA A 26 26.36 5.88 -8.33
N ALA A 27 25.06 5.74 -8.36
CA ALA A 27 24.41 4.46 -8.28
C ALA A 27 24.97 3.66 -9.45
N ALA A 28 25.77 2.63 -9.16
CA ALA A 28 26.06 1.60 -10.16
C ALA A 28 24.70 1.21 -10.73
N ALA A 29 24.56 1.24 -12.06
CA ALA A 29 23.29 1.02 -12.72
C ALA A 29 22.67 -0.25 -12.10
N ALA A 30 21.52 -0.08 -11.44
CA ALA A 30 20.86 -1.18 -10.75
C ALA A 30 20.65 -2.31 -11.75
N PRO A 31 20.88 -3.58 -11.36
CA PRO A 31 20.73 -4.71 -12.27
C PRO A 31 19.31 -4.68 -12.84
N ARG A 32 19.18 -4.73 -14.16
CA ARG A 32 17.88 -4.75 -14.83
C ARG A 32 17.36 -6.18 -14.91
N TRP A 33 16.07 -6.34 -14.67
CA TRP A 33 15.37 -7.58 -14.93
C TRP A 33 14.54 -7.43 -16.21
N ALA A 34 14.97 -8.07 -17.29
CA ALA A 34 14.40 -7.87 -18.63
C ALA A 34 12.88 -8.12 -18.74
N PRO A 35 12.28 -9.13 -18.04
CA PRO A 35 10.84 -9.39 -18.15
C PRO A 35 9.94 -8.35 -17.52
N TYR A 36 10.44 -7.33 -16.82
CA TYR A 36 9.66 -6.42 -15.99
C TYR A 36 8.43 -5.85 -16.69
N ARG A 37 8.61 -5.26 -17.86
CA ARG A 37 7.55 -4.60 -18.63
C ARG A 37 6.47 -5.56 -19.15
N ASP A 38 6.78 -6.84 -19.22
CA ASP A 38 5.86 -7.90 -19.68
C ASP A 38 5.28 -8.70 -18.52
N THR A 39 5.59 -8.32 -17.29
CA THR A 39 5.11 -8.92 -16.05
C THR A 39 4.02 -8.06 -15.44
N ILE A 40 2.97 -8.69 -14.88
CA ILE A 40 2.01 -7.99 -14.04
C ILE A 40 2.71 -7.54 -12.77
N SER A 41 2.71 -6.23 -12.52
CA SER A 41 3.23 -5.63 -11.30
C SER A 41 2.13 -4.81 -10.61
N ILE A 42 1.90 -5.10 -9.32
CA ILE A 42 0.83 -4.49 -8.52
C ILE A 42 1.43 -4.02 -7.20
N ASP A 43 1.26 -2.72 -6.88
CA ASP A 43 1.52 -2.20 -5.55
C ASP A 43 0.23 -2.25 -4.73
N ALA A 44 0.21 -3.11 -3.70
CA ALA A 44 -0.99 -3.38 -2.91
C ALA A 44 -1.40 -2.23 -1.97
N LEU A 45 -0.60 -1.21 -1.83
CA LEU A 45 -0.98 0.10 -1.34
C LEU A 45 0.02 1.15 -1.81
N SER A 46 -0.49 2.11 -2.56
CA SER A 46 0.31 3.19 -3.13
C SER A 46 -0.54 4.43 -3.37
N GLY A 47 0.03 5.44 -4.01
CA GLY A 47 -0.65 6.64 -4.43
C GLY A 47 0.06 7.29 -5.60
N THR A 48 -0.59 8.28 -6.14
CA THR A 48 0.01 9.24 -7.08
C THR A 48 -0.42 10.63 -6.68
N GLU A 49 0.49 11.59 -6.76
CA GLU A 49 0.19 12.99 -6.47
C GLU A 49 -0.89 13.55 -7.38
N LEU A 50 -1.04 12.97 -8.58
CA LEU A 50 -2.06 13.38 -9.55
C LEU A 50 -3.47 13.50 -8.96
N PHE A 51 -3.83 12.64 -8.00
CA PHE A 51 -5.16 12.65 -7.37
C PHE A 51 -5.37 13.82 -6.39
N TYR A 52 -4.30 14.50 -6.00
CA TYR A 52 -4.32 15.60 -5.05
C TYR A 52 -4.05 16.96 -5.70
N LEU A 53 -3.60 16.96 -6.96
CA LEU A 53 -3.30 18.18 -7.72
C LEU A 53 -4.57 18.71 -8.40
N PRO A 54 -4.83 20.03 -8.31
CA PRO A 54 -5.88 20.67 -9.11
C PRO A 54 -5.65 20.49 -10.60
N GLU A 55 -6.70 20.55 -11.38
CA GLU A 55 -6.59 20.57 -12.83
C GLU A 55 -5.76 21.77 -13.29
N GLY A 56 -4.78 21.54 -14.18
CA GLY A 56 -3.86 22.58 -14.65
C GLY A 56 -2.70 22.88 -13.69
N ASP A 57 -2.58 22.17 -12.57
CA ASP A 57 -1.44 22.34 -11.67
C ASP A 57 -0.11 22.02 -12.40
N PRO A 58 0.96 22.84 -12.21
CA PRO A 58 2.26 22.61 -12.84
C PRO A 58 2.93 21.28 -12.46
N GLY A 59 2.51 20.62 -11.39
CA GLY A 59 2.98 19.29 -10.99
C GLY A 59 2.38 18.12 -11.79
N VAL A 60 1.26 18.34 -12.49
CA VAL A 60 0.56 17.27 -13.24
C VAL A 60 1.47 16.57 -14.27
N PRO A 61 2.26 17.26 -15.10
CA PRO A 61 3.16 16.60 -16.04
C PRO A 61 4.19 15.69 -15.37
N ALA A 62 4.76 16.12 -14.24
CA ALA A 62 5.73 15.32 -13.48
C ALA A 62 5.08 14.07 -12.87
N ALA A 63 3.88 14.18 -12.30
CA ALA A 63 3.13 13.04 -11.77
C ALA A 63 2.79 12.02 -12.88
N LEU A 64 2.36 12.47 -14.05
CA LEU A 64 2.10 11.61 -15.21
C LEU A 64 3.39 10.96 -15.74
N GLN A 65 4.51 11.67 -15.72
CA GLN A 65 5.79 11.11 -16.13
C GLN A 65 6.26 10.01 -15.16
N ALA A 66 6.12 10.23 -13.84
CA ALA A 66 6.43 9.21 -12.85
C ALA A 66 5.57 7.93 -13.04
N LEU A 67 4.30 8.07 -13.38
CA LEU A 67 3.43 6.94 -13.71
C LEU A 67 3.96 6.16 -14.94
N ARG A 68 4.34 6.85 -16.02
CA ARG A 68 4.93 6.20 -17.22
C ARG A 68 6.26 5.52 -16.91
N ASP A 69 7.13 6.19 -16.15
CA ASP A 69 8.47 5.71 -15.82
C ASP A 69 8.43 4.49 -14.91
N SER A 70 7.40 4.38 -14.06
CA SER A 70 7.22 3.24 -13.17
C SER A 70 7.13 1.91 -13.90
N GLY A 71 6.52 1.91 -15.08
CA GLY A 71 6.23 0.70 -15.84
C GLY A 71 5.32 -0.30 -15.14
N MET A 72 4.63 0.13 -14.08
CA MET A 72 3.74 -0.73 -13.30
C MET A 72 2.45 -1.05 -14.05
N THR A 73 1.87 -2.21 -13.72
CA THR A 73 0.56 -2.60 -14.23
C THR A 73 -0.56 -1.94 -13.45
N ALA A 74 -0.49 -1.91 -12.12
CA ALA A 74 -1.55 -1.31 -11.29
C ALA A 74 -1.06 -0.81 -9.93
N LEU A 75 -1.80 0.17 -9.40
CA LEU A 75 -1.68 0.71 -8.05
C LEU A 75 -3.01 0.54 -7.31
N MET A 76 -2.96 0.03 -6.08
CA MET A 76 -4.09 0.11 -5.17
C MET A 76 -4.04 1.45 -4.44
N VAL A 77 -5.10 2.25 -4.60
CA VAL A 77 -5.16 3.62 -4.08
C VAL A 77 -6.37 3.81 -3.18
N ALA A 78 -6.20 4.56 -2.08
CA ALA A 78 -7.21 4.69 -1.03
C ALA A 78 -7.84 6.10 -1.01
N PRO A 79 -9.00 6.31 -1.67
CA PRO A 79 -9.73 7.58 -1.63
C PRO A 79 -10.46 7.83 -0.31
N ALA A 80 -10.52 6.83 0.57
CA ALA A 80 -11.21 6.93 1.84
C ALA A 80 -10.33 7.55 2.93
N PRO A 81 -10.90 8.42 3.80
CA PRO A 81 -10.24 8.84 5.02
C PRO A 81 -10.05 7.67 5.96
N GLN A 82 -9.05 7.75 6.84
CA GLN A 82 -8.69 6.74 7.83
C GLN A 82 -8.49 7.38 9.21
N GLY A 83 -8.70 6.56 10.26
CA GLY A 83 -8.47 6.94 11.64
C GLY A 83 -9.68 7.53 12.36
N ARG A 84 -9.56 7.70 13.68
CA ARG A 84 -10.63 7.98 14.63
C ARG A 84 -11.48 9.25 14.40
N PHE A 85 -11.05 10.13 13.52
CA PHE A 85 -11.78 11.40 13.27
C PHE A 85 -12.96 11.24 12.30
N TRP A 86 -13.18 10.04 11.78
CA TRP A 86 -14.09 9.80 10.67
C TRP A 86 -15.30 8.92 11.03
N TYR A 87 -15.60 8.78 12.33
CA TYR A 87 -16.80 8.07 12.81
C TYR A 87 -18.07 8.91 12.66
N THR A 88 -18.27 9.49 11.49
CA THR A 88 -19.44 10.31 11.16
C THR A 88 -19.82 10.08 9.70
N ASP A 89 -21.05 10.47 9.32
CA ASP A 89 -21.47 10.45 7.91
C ASP A 89 -20.57 11.32 7.00
N ALA A 90 -19.77 12.21 7.59
CA ALA A 90 -18.77 12.97 6.82
C ALA A 90 -17.73 12.05 6.12
N ALA A 91 -17.36 10.92 6.72
CA ALA A 91 -16.49 9.94 6.08
C ALA A 91 -17.13 9.34 4.83
N PHE A 92 -18.40 8.94 4.91
CA PHE A 92 -19.17 8.39 3.81
C PHE A 92 -19.27 9.38 2.64
N GLU A 93 -19.77 10.59 2.89
CA GLU A 93 -19.95 11.60 1.85
C GLU A 93 -18.61 12.05 1.22
N LYS A 94 -17.58 12.16 2.05
CA LYS A 94 -16.25 12.52 1.55
C LYS A 94 -15.67 11.44 0.64
N THR A 95 -15.76 10.17 1.03
CA THR A 95 -15.27 9.05 0.24
C THR A 95 -15.95 9.00 -1.13
N LYS A 96 -17.27 9.18 -1.18
CA LYS A 96 -18.01 9.25 -2.45
C LYS A 96 -17.45 10.34 -3.35
N ARG A 97 -17.30 11.57 -2.84
CA ARG A 97 -16.75 12.68 -3.62
C ARG A 97 -15.33 12.43 -4.11
N GLU A 98 -14.48 11.87 -3.25
CA GLU A 98 -13.09 11.55 -3.63
C GLU A 98 -13.04 10.45 -4.69
N MET A 99 -13.84 9.39 -4.57
CA MET A 99 -13.92 8.35 -5.60
C MET A 99 -14.35 8.93 -6.96
N GLU A 100 -15.37 9.78 -7.01
CA GLU A 100 -15.81 10.42 -8.26
C GLU A 100 -14.73 11.37 -8.82
N ALA A 101 -14.07 12.16 -7.97
CA ALA A 101 -13.00 13.05 -8.40
C ALA A 101 -11.79 12.26 -8.98
N TRP A 102 -11.42 11.15 -8.36
CA TRP A 102 -10.31 10.32 -8.83
C TRP A 102 -10.69 9.56 -10.13
N LYS A 103 -11.92 9.09 -10.26
CA LYS A 103 -12.42 8.54 -11.54
C LYS A 103 -12.34 9.57 -12.65
N ALA A 104 -12.74 10.81 -12.38
CA ALA A 104 -12.62 11.91 -13.34
C ALA A 104 -11.15 12.21 -13.69
N ALA A 105 -10.23 12.17 -12.73
CA ALA A 105 -8.81 12.32 -12.98
C ALA A 105 -8.25 11.20 -13.87
N VAL A 106 -8.63 9.94 -13.65
CA VAL A 106 -8.27 8.82 -14.54
C VAL A 106 -8.81 9.03 -15.95
N ALA A 107 -10.06 9.47 -16.08
CA ALA A 107 -10.70 9.71 -17.38
C ALA A 107 -10.06 10.86 -18.17
N ARG A 108 -9.44 11.84 -17.51
CA ARG A 108 -8.69 12.93 -18.19
C ARG A 108 -7.35 12.49 -18.78
N HIS A 109 -6.80 11.36 -18.34
CA HIS A 109 -5.48 10.87 -18.76
C HIS A 109 -5.53 9.42 -19.29
N PRO A 110 -6.39 9.14 -20.32
CA PRO A 110 -6.65 7.79 -20.79
C PRO A 110 -5.45 7.17 -21.53
N ASP A 111 -4.45 7.97 -21.86
CA ASP A 111 -3.17 7.53 -22.43
C ASP A 111 -2.19 6.97 -21.37
N VAL A 112 -2.41 7.27 -20.07
CA VAL A 112 -1.55 6.86 -18.97
C VAL A 112 -2.26 5.95 -17.98
N LEU A 113 -3.55 6.22 -17.69
CA LEU A 113 -4.32 5.59 -16.64
C LEU A 113 -5.52 4.81 -17.17
N THR A 114 -5.91 3.78 -16.43
CA THR A 114 -7.18 3.07 -16.62
C THR A 114 -7.71 2.59 -15.28
N LEU A 115 -9.04 2.53 -15.11
CA LEU A 115 -9.64 1.89 -13.94
C LEU A 115 -9.59 0.37 -14.09
N ILE A 116 -9.31 -0.32 -12.97
CA ILE A 116 -9.40 -1.77 -12.88
C ILE A 116 -10.71 -2.13 -12.16
N GLY A 117 -11.61 -2.72 -12.89
CA GLY A 117 -12.92 -3.16 -12.40
C GLY A 117 -13.07 -4.68 -12.34
N GLU A 118 -12.28 -5.40 -13.11
CA GLU A 118 -12.28 -6.86 -13.19
C GLU A 118 -10.88 -7.40 -13.45
N HIS A 119 -10.67 -8.69 -13.26
CA HIS A 119 -9.34 -9.31 -13.42
C HIS A 119 -8.74 -9.12 -14.82
N ALA A 120 -9.57 -9.21 -15.87
CA ALA A 120 -9.14 -9.03 -17.25
C ALA A 120 -8.56 -7.63 -17.55
N ASP A 121 -8.93 -6.62 -16.75
CA ASP A 121 -8.41 -5.26 -16.89
C ASP A 121 -6.91 -5.16 -16.59
N LEU A 122 -6.38 -6.02 -15.71
CA LEU A 122 -4.94 -6.08 -15.41
C LEU A 122 -4.13 -6.41 -16.65
N GLU A 123 -4.52 -7.45 -17.37
CA GLU A 123 -3.86 -7.83 -18.62
C GLU A 123 -4.02 -6.77 -19.71
N ARG A 124 -5.18 -6.11 -19.77
CA ARG A 124 -5.42 -5.00 -20.69
C ARG A 124 -4.49 -3.83 -20.36
N ALA A 125 -4.42 -3.39 -19.11
CA ALA A 125 -3.54 -2.31 -18.66
C ALA A 125 -2.08 -2.61 -19.00
N ARG A 126 -1.59 -3.83 -18.71
CA ARG A 126 -0.24 -4.27 -19.04
C ARG A 126 0.05 -4.18 -20.54
N ARG A 127 -0.83 -4.74 -21.39
CA ARG A 127 -0.65 -4.71 -22.85
C ARG A 127 -0.65 -3.31 -23.42
N GLU A 128 -1.53 -2.45 -22.90
CA GLU A 128 -1.66 -1.05 -23.33
C GLU A 128 -0.59 -0.14 -22.71
N ARG A 129 0.28 -0.68 -21.83
CA ARG A 129 1.31 0.10 -21.10
C ARG A 129 0.71 1.26 -20.30
N LYS A 130 -0.49 1.08 -19.77
CA LYS A 130 -1.15 2.00 -18.85
C LYS A 130 -1.02 1.52 -17.42
N VAL A 131 -1.09 2.46 -16.48
CA VAL A 131 -1.16 2.15 -15.05
C VAL A 131 -2.62 2.01 -14.63
N GLY A 132 -2.98 0.83 -14.17
CA GLY A 132 -4.30 0.53 -13.62
C GLY A 132 -4.49 1.14 -12.25
N VAL A 133 -5.68 1.66 -11.98
CA VAL A 133 -6.09 2.19 -10.68
C VAL A 133 -7.11 1.24 -10.06
N ILE A 134 -6.76 0.65 -8.92
CA ILE A 134 -7.63 -0.20 -8.11
C ILE A 134 -8.03 0.58 -6.87
N PHE A 135 -9.33 0.83 -6.66
CA PHE A 135 -9.78 1.48 -5.44
C PHE A 135 -9.78 0.51 -4.26
N THR A 136 -9.10 0.92 -3.19
CA THR A 136 -9.12 0.27 -1.88
C THR A 136 -9.52 1.26 -0.79
N PHE A 137 -10.00 0.75 0.35
CA PHE A 137 -10.13 1.55 1.57
C PHE A 137 -9.13 1.05 2.61
N GLN A 138 -8.51 1.97 3.37
CA GLN A 138 -7.63 1.64 4.49
C GLN A 138 -8.36 1.66 5.84
N GLY A 139 -9.63 1.33 5.85
CA GLY A 139 -10.49 1.26 7.03
C GLY A 139 -11.96 1.26 6.63
N THR A 140 -12.81 0.97 7.59
CA THR A 140 -14.26 0.84 7.39
C THR A 140 -15.03 2.09 7.80
N GLU A 141 -14.35 3.18 8.06
CA GLU A 141 -14.96 4.46 8.48
C GLU A 141 -16.07 4.94 7.51
N PRO A 142 -15.94 4.77 6.17
CA PRO A 142 -17.02 5.13 5.25
C PRO A 142 -18.27 4.27 5.37
N LEU A 143 -18.16 3.07 5.94
CA LEU A 143 -19.31 2.19 6.15
C LEU A 143 -20.13 2.63 7.36
N GLY A 144 -19.49 3.23 8.39
CA GLY A 144 -20.14 3.47 9.68
C GLY A 144 -20.64 2.15 10.29
N GLU A 145 -21.90 2.10 10.69
CA GLU A 145 -22.57 0.90 11.23
C GLU A 145 -23.33 0.10 10.16
N ASP A 146 -23.22 0.49 8.89
CA ASP A 146 -24.06 -0.02 7.80
C ASP A 146 -23.25 -0.84 6.75
N PRO A 147 -23.20 -2.17 6.85
CA PRO A 147 -22.58 -3.02 5.84
C PRO A 147 -23.25 -2.93 4.46
N ASP A 148 -24.50 -2.48 4.36
CA ASP A 148 -25.21 -2.35 3.09
C ASP A 148 -24.70 -1.17 2.25
N ARG A 149 -23.78 -0.36 2.76
CA ARG A 149 -22.98 0.59 1.97
C ARG A 149 -21.93 -0.09 1.07
N ILE A 150 -21.54 -1.34 1.35
CA ILE A 150 -20.55 -2.10 0.55
C ILE A 150 -20.99 -2.27 -0.91
N PRO A 151 -22.20 -2.75 -1.24
CA PRO A 151 -22.69 -2.87 -2.62
C PRO A 151 -22.61 -1.55 -3.41
N MET A 152 -22.97 -0.43 -2.75
CA MET A 152 -22.89 0.89 -3.36
C MET A 152 -21.44 1.26 -3.70
N PHE A 153 -20.50 1.12 -2.75
CA PHE A 153 -19.08 1.39 -3.00
C PHE A 153 -18.49 0.42 -4.03
N ARG A 154 -18.94 -0.84 -4.04
CA ARG A 154 -18.57 -1.83 -5.08
C ARG A 154 -19.00 -1.36 -6.47
N ALA A 155 -20.22 -0.85 -6.60
CA ALA A 155 -20.74 -0.26 -7.86
C ALA A 155 -19.96 1.01 -8.25
N MET A 156 -19.49 1.80 -7.28
CA MET A 156 -18.64 2.96 -7.52
C MET A 156 -17.20 2.59 -7.91
N GLY A 157 -16.78 1.34 -7.77
CA GLY A 157 -15.45 0.87 -8.18
C GLY A 157 -14.56 0.33 -7.07
N LEU A 158 -15.04 0.22 -5.82
CA LEU A 158 -14.29 -0.43 -4.73
C LEU A 158 -14.02 -1.89 -5.07
N ARG A 159 -12.78 -2.33 -4.89
CA ARG A 159 -12.34 -3.71 -5.20
C ARG A 159 -11.65 -4.39 -4.04
N VAL A 160 -11.06 -3.63 -3.13
CA VAL A 160 -10.37 -4.11 -1.95
C VAL A 160 -10.80 -3.26 -0.75
N LEU A 161 -11.00 -3.87 0.42
CA LEU A 161 -11.32 -3.13 1.64
C LEU A 161 -10.52 -3.67 2.82
N GLN A 162 -9.71 -2.80 3.43
CA GLN A 162 -9.00 -3.07 4.66
C GLN A 162 -9.93 -2.84 5.86
N LEU A 163 -9.98 -3.79 6.80
CA LEU A 163 -10.94 -3.79 7.89
C LEU A 163 -10.64 -2.73 8.96
N THR A 164 -9.38 -2.62 9.37
CA THR A 164 -8.94 -1.73 10.45
C THR A 164 -7.69 -0.96 10.06
N HIS A 165 -7.50 0.23 10.65
CA HIS A 165 -6.20 0.88 10.68
C HIS A 165 -5.50 0.58 12.02
N ASN A 166 -4.54 1.38 12.47
CA ASN A 166 -3.73 1.13 13.67
C ASN A 166 -4.54 0.91 14.95
N ARG A 167 -5.68 1.61 15.10
CA ARG A 167 -6.50 1.61 16.30
C ARG A 167 -7.80 0.85 16.10
N ARG A 168 -8.52 0.63 17.21
CA ARG A 168 -9.87 0.06 17.19
C ARG A 168 -10.81 0.93 16.37
N ASN A 169 -11.60 0.29 15.53
CA ASN A 169 -12.79 0.85 14.92
C ASN A 169 -14.03 0.00 15.26
N LEU A 170 -15.16 0.21 14.60
CA LEU A 170 -16.41 -0.55 14.87
C LEU A 170 -16.30 -2.03 14.47
N ILE A 171 -15.33 -2.39 13.61
CA ILE A 171 -15.19 -3.72 13.02
C ILE A 171 -14.27 -4.60 13.86
N GLY A 172 -13.21 -4.02 14.44
CA GLY A 172 -12.24 -4.80 15.21
C GLY A 172 -11.08 -3.96 15.72
N ASP A 173 -10.10 -4.63 16.29
CA ASP A 173 -8.90 -4.01 16.79
C ASP A 173 -7.83 -3.89 15.72
N GLY A 174 -7.22 -2.70 15.65
CA GLY A 174 -5.97 -2.48 14.90
C GLY A 174 -4.75 -2.96 15.68
N CYS A 175 -3.59 -2.95 15.03
CA CYS A 175 -2.34 -3.50 15.56
C CYS A 175 -1.80 -2.78 16.81
N GLU A 176 -2.22 -1.54 17.07
CA GLU A 176 -1.81 -0.76 18.24
C GLU A 176 -2.76 -0.92 19.44
N GLU A 177 -3.86 -1.67 19.30
CA GLU A 177 -4.81 -1.88 20.39
C GLU A 177 -4.29 -2.94 21.38
N PRO A 178 -4.03 -2.55 22.64
CA PRO A 178 -3.46 -3.48 23.63
C PRO A 178 -4.38 -4.66 23.96
N GLY A 179 -5.70 -4.45 23.81
CA GLY A 179 -6.72 -5.46 24.13
C GLY A 179 -6.74 -6.65 23.19
N ASN A 180 -6.29 -6.47 21.94
CA ASN A 180 -6.30 -7.52 20.91
C ASN A 180 -7.61 -8.33 20.92
N ALA A 181 -8.77 -7.62 20.92
CA ALA A 181 -10.09 -8.24 21.13
C ALA A 181 -10.63 -8.98 19.89
N GLY A 182 -10.04 -8.74 18.71
CA GLY A 182 -10.46 -9.37 17.46
C GLY A 182 -11.63 -8.66 16.79
N LEU A 183 -12.41 -9.38 15.99
CA LEU A 183 -13.58 -8.85 15.27
C LEU A 183 -14.76 -8.61 16.23
N SER A 184 -15.49 -7.52 16.00
CA SER A 184 -16.80 -7.30 16.58
C SER A 184 -17.88 -8.13 15.84
N ASN A 185 -19.12 -8.17 16.39
CA ASN A 185 -20.26 -8.74 15.67
C ASN A 185 -20.49 -8.04 14.30
N LEU A 186 -20.33 -6.72 14.25
CA LEU A 186 -20.41 -5.96 13.01
C LEU A 186 -19.26 -6.33 12.07
N GLY A 187 -18.07 -6.61 12.63
CA GLY A 187 -16.90 -7.10 11.86
C GLY A 187 -17.19 -8.39 11.12
N HIS A 188 -17.82 -9.35 11.76
CA HIS A 188 -18.25 -10.59 11.11
C HIS A 188 -19.26 -10.35 9.98
N GLN A 189 -20.24 -9.45 10.18
CA GLN A 189 -21.21 -9.08 9.15
C GLN A 189 -20.52 -8.41 7.95
N VAL A 190 -19.55 -7.52 8.19
CA VAL A 190 -18.76 -6.88 7.13
C VAL A 190 -17.94 -7.90 6.34
N VAL A 191 -17.27 -8.86 7.01
CA VAL A 191 -16.53 -9.94 6.33
C VAL A 191 -17.48 -10.77 5.44
N GLU A 192 -18.65 -11.13 5.94
CA GLU A 192 -19.65 -11.86 5.16
C GLU A 192 -20.13 -11.05 3.94
N ARG A 193 -20.41 -9.75 4.13
CA ARG A 193 -20.88 -8.89 3.06
C ARG A 193 -19.81 -8.66 1.99
N LEU A 194 -18.54 -8.46 2.38
CA LEU A 194 -17.42 -8.34 1.43
C LEU A 194 -17.26 -9.59 0.56
N ASN A 195 -17.38 -10.77 1.17
CA ASN A 195 -17.37 -12.05 0.41
C ASN A 195 -18.54 -12.12 -0.59
N ALA A 196 -19.76 -11.74 -0.17
CA ALA A 196 -20.94 -11.76 -1.04
C ALA A 196 -20.80 -10.79 -2.22
N GLU A 197 -20.22 -9.62 -1.99
CA GLU A 197 -20.01 -8.58 -3.01
C GLU A 197 -18.72 -8.79 -3.82
N LYS A 198 -17.95 -9.85 -3.58
CA LYS A 198 -16.69 -10.11 -4.27
C LYS A 198 -15.70 -8.94 -4.14
N VAL A 199 -15.60 -8.36 -2.96
CA VAL A 199 -14.59 -7.36 -2.59
C VAL A 199 -13.52 -8.08 -1.79
N VAL A 200 -12.27 -7.94 -2.21
CA VAL A 200 -11.12 -8.55 -1.52
C VAL A 200 -10.97 -7.93 -0.13
N ILE A 201 -10.82 -8.76 0.88
CA ILE A 201 -10.56 -8.33 2.26
C ILE A 201 -9.06 -8.11 2.43
N ASP A 202 -8.66 -6.93 2.92
CA ASP A 202 -7.30 -6.64 3.34
C ASP A 202 -7.23 -6.55 4.87
N LEU A 203 -6.22 -7.20 5.46
CA LEU A 203 -6.01 -7.33 6.89
C LEU A 203 -4.76 -6.57 7.39
N ALA A 204 -4.13 -5.79 6.52
CA ALA A 204 -3.05 -4.91 6.96
C ALA A 204 -3.52 -4.02 8.11
N HIS A 205 -2.63 -3.68 9.05
CA HIS A 205 -2.94 -2.96 10.29
C HIS A 205 -3.86 -3.68 11.29
N GLY A 206 -4.37 -4.86 11.00
CA GLY A 206 -5.16 -5.61 11.97
C GLY A 206 -4.35 -6.02 13.19
N SER A 207 -5.00 -6.12 14.37
CA SER A 207 -4.42 -6.82 15.49
C SER A 207 -4.26 -8.30 15.16
N GLN A 208 -3.39 -9.00 15.86
CA GLN A 208 -3.15 -10.43 15.65
C GLN A 208 -4.46 -11.24 15.63
N ARG A 209 -5.33 -10.98 16.60
CA ARG A 209 -6.60 -11.70 16.72
C ARG A 209 -7.59 -11.27 15.61
N THR A 210 -7.64 -9.99 15.23
CA THR A 210 -8.47 -9.51 14.11
C THR A 210 -8.06 -10.19 12.81
N ILE A 211 -6.76 -10.27 12.52
CA ILE A 211 -6.24 -10.96 11.33
C ILE A 211 -6.67 -12.43 11.34
N ARG A 212 -6.41 -13.13 12.45
CA ARG A 212 -6.75 -14.55 12.59
C ARG A 212 -8.24 -14.82 12.43
N GLU A 213 -9.10 -14.08 13.12
CA GLU A 213 -10.54 -14.25 13.08
C GLU A 213 -11.10 -13.92 11.68
N ALA A 214 -10.61 -12.86 11.03
CA ALA A 214 -11.03 -12.51 9.67
C ALA A 214 -10.63 -13.56 8.63
N ILE A 215 -9.41 -14.11 8.71
CA ILE A 215 -8.97 -15.21 7.84
C ILE A 215 -9.87 -16.43 7.99
N LEU A 216 -10.25 -16.78 9.24
CA LEU A 216 -11.08 -17.93 9.52
C LEU A 216 -12.56 -17.71 9.11
N ALA A 217 -13.05 -16.48 9.21
CA ALA A 217 -14.42 -16.12 8.82
C ALA A 217 -14.58 -15.95 7.30
N SER A 218 -13.52 -15.56 6.59
CA SER A 218 -13.58 -15.35 5.14
C SER A 218 -13.76 -16.67 4.39
N LYS A 219 -14.63 -16.65 3.36
CA LYS A 219 -14.86 -17.75 2.41
C LYS A 219 -13.97 -17.68 1.17
N ALA A 220 -13.22 -16.60 1.03
CA ALA A 220 -12.32 -16.33 -0.08
C ALA A 220 -10.91 -15.98 0.43
N PRO A 221 -9.87 -16.09 -0.39
CA PRO A 221 -8.53 -15.63 -0.03
C PRO A 221 -8.53 -14.16 0.38
N VAL A 222 -7.70 -13.82 1.36
CA VAL A 222 -7.55 -12.46 1.87
C VAL A 222 -6.16 -11.89 1.55
N LEU A 223 -5.99 -10.59 1.66
CA LEU A 223 -4.68 -9.93 1.63
C LEU A 223 -4.25 -9.49 3.04
N ILE A 224 -2.94 -9.41 3.23
CA ILE A 224 -2.32 -8.53 4.19
C ILE A 224 -1.52 -7.54 3.34
N GLY A 225 -2.19 -6.55 2.76
CA GLY A 225 -1.72 -5.80 1.60
C GLY A 225 -0.36 -5.13 1.77
N HIS A 226 -0.02 -4.66 3.01
CA HIS A 226 1.25 -4.02 3.30
C HIS A 226 1.68 -4.24 4.76
N THR A 227 2.69 -5.07 4.96
CA THR A 227 3.23 -5.47 6.26
C THR A 227 4.71 -5.85 6.16
N GLY A 228 5.28 -6.38 7.21
CA GLY A 228 6.57 -7.05 7.26
C GLY A 228 6.48 -8.24 8.22
N CYS A 229 7.60 -8.91 8.43
CA CYS A 229 7.68 -10.11 9.26
C CYS A 229 8.10 -9.75 10.70
N ARG A 230 7.24 -9.97 11.67
CA ARG A 230 7.49 -9.64 13.07
C ARG A 230 8.64 -10.44 13.68
N ALA A 231 8.89 -11.63 13.16
CA ALA A 231 10.06 -12.44 13.54
C ALA A 231 11.42 -11.75 13.25
N LEU A 232 11.46 -10.78 12.32
CA LEU A 232 12.66 -10.02 12.00
C LEU A 232 12.78 -8.71 12.78
N VAL A 233 11.64 -8.06 13.05
CA VAL A 233 11.56 -6.82 13.83
C VAL A 233 10.27 -6.86 14.64
N ASP A 234 10.40 -6.96 15.96
CA ASP A 234 9.25 -7.10 16.87
C ASP A 234 8.58 -5.76 17.15
N VAL A 235 7.68 -5.36 16.24
CA VAL A 235 6.82 -4.19 16.40
C VAL A 235 5.36 -4.57 16.07
N PRO A 236 4.36 -3.95 16.73
CA PRO A 236 2.95 -4.32 16.57
C PRO A 236 2.43 -4.21 15.13
N ARG A 237 3.03 -3.33 14.33
CA ARG A 237 2.64 -3.10 12.92
C ARG A 237 2.94 -4.29 12.00
N LEU A 238 3.86 -5.17 12.41
CA LEU A 238 4.28 -6.32 11.62
C LEU A 238 3.55 -7.59 12.07
N VAL A 239 3.40 -8.54 11.14
CA VAL A 239 2.59 -9.74 11.31
C VAL A 239 3.48 -10.93 11.72
N HIS A 240 2.99 -11.77 12.65
CA HIS A 240 3.69 -12.98 13.07
C HIS A 240 3.67 -14.06 12.00
N ASP A 241 4.61 -14.99 12.08
CA ASP A 241 4.72 -16.11 11.14
C ASP A 241 3.48 -17.02 11.17
N GLU A 242 2.78 -17.09 12.31
CA GLU A 242 1.55 -17.88 12.47
C GLU A 242 0.39 -17.33 11.61
N GLU A 243 0.18 -16.00 11.61
CA GLU A 243 -0.84 -15.35 10.77
C GLU A 243 -0.43 -15.37 9.30
N LEU A 244 0.86 -15.18 9.00
CA LEU A 244 1.37 -15.31 7.63
C LEU A 244 1.11 -16.72 7.09
N LYS A 245 1.39 -17.75 7.88
CA LYS A 245 1.14 -19.14 7.49
C LYS A 245 -0.36 -19.43 7.35
N LEU A 246 -1.18 -18.98 8.32
CA LEU A 246 -2.63 -19.17 8.25
C LEU A 246 -3.24 -18.50 7.01
N MET A 247 -2.78 -17.29 6.67
CA MET A 247 -3.18 -16.59 5.45
C MET A 247 -2.79 -17.40 4.20
N ALA A 248 -1.56 -17.90 4.14
CA ALA A 248 -1.08 -18.71 3.02
C ALA A 248 -1.86 -20.02 2.86
N ASP A 249 -2.12 -20.73 3.97
CA ASP A 249 -2.93 -21.97 3.99
C ASP A 249 -4.36 -21.75 3.45
N ARG A 250 -4.82 -20.50 3.41
CA ARG A 250 -6.12 -20.08 2.85
C ARG A 250 -5.99 -19.37 1.49
N GLY A 251 -4.85 -19.47 0.81
CA GLY A 251 -4.63 -18.93 -0.51
C GLY A 251 -4.34 -17.42 -0.56
N GLY A 252 -4.20 -16.74 0.57
CA GLY A 252 -3.97 -15.30 0.65
C GLY A 252 -2.56 -14.85 0.25
N VAL A 253 -2.30 -13.55 0.32
CA VAL A 253 -1.01 -12.92 -0.04
C VAL A 253 -0.65 -11.81 0.93
N ALA A 254 0.61 -11.79 1.39
CA ALA A 254 1.18 -10.69 2.19
C ALA A 254 2.10 -9.81 1.34
N GLY A 255 1.86 -8.50 1.34
CA GLY A 255 2.70 -7.49 0.69
C GLY A 255 3.74 -6.92 1.64
N ILE A 256 4.99 -6.83 1.23
CA ILE A 256 6.05 -6.24 2.05
C ILE A 256 6.04 -4.72 1.89
N ILE A 257 5.97 -4.02 3.04
CA ILE A 257 5.93 -2.56 3.15
C ILE A 257 7.33 -1.95 2.96
N PHE A 258 7.39 -0.63 2.61
CA PHE A 258 8.68 0.09 2.44
C PHE A 258 8.90 1.16 3.52
N TRP A 259 8.35 0.94 4.71
CA TRP A 259 8.43 1.87 5.83
C TRP A 259 9.53 1.48 6.86
N PRO A 260 9.92 2.39 7.80
CA PRO A 260 10.94 2.15 8.83
C PRO A 260 10.64 1.02 9.80
N TYR A 261 9.57 0.28 9.64
CA TYR A 261 9.24 -0.93 10.41
C TYR A 261 10.14 -2.12 10.06
N LEU A 262 10.82 -2.10 8.90
CA LEU A 262 11.59 -3.25 8.42
C LEU A 262 12.97 -3.39 9.07
N ARG A 263 13.36 -2.43 9.91
CA ARG A 263 14.65 -2.41 10.60
C ARG A 263 14.49 -1.86 12.01
N ALA A 264 15.05 -2.56 13.00
CA ALA A 264 14.93 -2.15 14.39
C ALA A 264 15.68 -0.82 14.67
N GLN A 265 16.84 -0.60 14.07
CA GLN A 265 17.64 0.60 14.27
C GLN A 265 18.25 1.10 12.97
N GLY A 266 18.29 2.43 12.80
CA GLY A 266 18.82 3.09 11.62
C GLY A 266 17.86 3.06 10.42
N GLN A 267 18.32 3.61 9.30
CA GLN A 267 17.55 3.74 8.07
C GLN A 267 17.36 2.39 7.38
N GLN A 268 16.12 2.04 7.07
CA GLN A 268 15.81 0.86 6.24
C GLN A 268 16.26 1.10 4.79
N MET A 269 16.72 0.05 4.14
CA MET A 269 17.23 0.04 2.78
C MET A 269 16.61 -1.12 1.98
N ALA A 270 16.83 -1.19 0.67
CA ALA A 270 16.35 -2.28 -0.18
C ALA A 270 16.74 -3.67 0.35
N ALA A 271 17.90 -3.79 0.97
CA ALA A 271 18.35 -5.03 1.59
C ALA A 271 17.42 -5.50 2.73
N ASP A 272 16.81 -4.58 3.48
CA ASP A 272 15.83 -4.93 4.52
C ASP A 272 14.51 -5.38 3.89
N VAL A 273 14.05 -4.73 2.82
CA VAL A 273 12.88 -5.17 2.04
C VAL A 273 13.08 -6.60 1.55
N ILE A 274 14.22 -6.88 0.93
CA ILE A 274 14.56 -8.22 0.42
C ILE A 274 14.62 -9.24 1.56
N ARG A 275 15.21 -8.90 2.69
CA ARG A 275 15.25 -9.78 3.87
C ARG A 275 13.85 -10.18 4.35
N HIS A 276 12.90 -9.23 4.38
CA HIS A 276 11.51 -9.52 4.72
C HIS A 276 10.80 -10.35 3.65
N ILE A 277 11.05 -10.08 2.37
CA ILE A 277 10.55 -10.92 1.25
C ILE A 277 11.04 -12.36 1.40
N GLU A 278 12.36 -12.56 1.60
CA GLU A 278 12.95 -13.90 1.74
C GLU A 278 12.44 -14.66 2.97
N HIS A 279 12.22 -13.96 4.10
CA HIS A 279 11.60 -14.56 5.27
C HIS A 279 10.15 -14.98 4.99
N ALA A 280 9.36 -14.11 4.39
CA ALA A 280 7.98 -14.42 4.01
C ALA A 280 7.92 -15.60 3.02
N LEU A 281 8.80 -15.65 2.02
CA LEU A 281 8.93 -16.79 1.10
C LEU A 281 9.21 -18.10 1.86
N LYS A 282 10.03 -18.06 2.90
CA LYS A 282 10.35 -19.25 3.72
C LYS A 282 9.13 -19.69 4.55
N VAL A 283 8.32 -18.75 5.04
CA VAL A 283 7.15 -19.04 5.91
C VAL A 283 5.93 -19.44 5.09
N CYS A 284 5.63 -18.71 4.02
CA CYS A 284 4.40 -18.81 3.25
C CYS A 284 4.53 -19.59 1.94
N GLY A 285 5.76 -19.74 1.42
CA GLY A 285 5.94 -20.17 0.04
C GLY A 285 5.82 -19.04 -0.99
N GLU A 286 6.21 -19.32 -2.24
CA GLU A 286 6.36 -18.31 -3.28
C GLU A 286 5.04 -17.79 -3.87
N ASP A 287 3.92 -18.46 -3.61
CA ASP A 287 2.59 -18.09 -4.12
C ASP A 287 1.86 -17.08 -3.21
N HIS A 288 2.48 -16.67 -2.09
CA HIS A 288 1.82 -15.92 -1.02
C HIS A 288 2.54 -14.63 -0.60
N VAL A 289 3.51 -14.18 -1.40
CA VAL A 289 4.31 -12.97 -1.11
C VAL A 289 4.17 -11.96 -2.24
N GLY A 290 4.00 -10.69 -1.86
CA GLY A 290 3.89 -9.56 -2.77
C GLY A 290 4.54 -8.30 -2.21
N ILE A 291 4.19 -7.14 -2.77
CA ILE A 291 4.71 -5.83 -2.37
C ILE A 291 3.55 -4.86 -2.18
N GLY A 292 3.55 -4.13 -1.07
CA GLY A 292 2.66 -3.01 -0.83
C GLY A 292 3.45 -1.88 -0.20
N THR A 293 3.92 -0.93 -1.00
CA THR A 293 4.95 0.02 -0.55
C THR A 293 4.46 1.00 0.52
N ASP A 294 3.17 1.31 0.53
CA ASP A 294 2.56 2.39 1.33
C ASP A 294 3.20 3.76 1.06
N LEU A 295 3.61 3.98 -0.18
CA LEU A 295 4.28 5.20 -0.66
C LEU A 295 3.62 5.74 -1.92
N ASN A 296 3.69 7.06 -2.13
CA ASN A 296 3.40 7.64 -3.43
C ASN A 296 4.44 7.18 -4.47
N LEU A 297 3.99 7.05 -5.72
CA LEU A 297 4.83 6.58 -6.82
C LEU A 297 5.93 7.58 -7.18
N THR A 298 5.61 8.89 -7.14
CA THR A 298 6.59 9.94 -7.41
C THR A 298 7.71 9.88 -6.38
N PRO A 299 8.97 9.89 -6.82
CA PRO A 299 10.11 9.96 -5.91
C PRO A 299 10.04 11.19 -5.02
N VAL A 300 10.42 11.03 -3.76
CA VAL A 300 10.47 12.13 -2.80
C VAL A 300 11.71 12.99 -3.09
N ASP A 301 11.50 14.30 -3.23
CA ASP A 301 12.60 15.27 -3.25
C ASP A 301 12.99 15.59 -1.80
N VAL A 302 14.20 15.18 -1.41
CA VAL A 302 14.71 15.30 -0.04
C VAL A 302 15.26 16.70 0.19
N THR A 303 14.37 17.69 0.20
CA THR A 303 14.72 19.08 0.54
C THR A 303 14.87 19.26 2.05
N PRO A 304 15.54 20.36 2.50
CA PRO A 304 15.59 20.69 3.93
C PRO A 304 14.20 20.84 4.58
N ASP A 305 13.22 21.34 3.83
CA ASP A 305 11.83 21.47 4.29
C ASP A 305 11.18 20.09 4.47
N TYR A 306 11.34 19.21 3.48
CA TYR A 306 10.89 17.81 3.61
C TYR A 306 11.50 17.13 4.84
N VAL A 307 12.81 17.22 5.04
CA VAL A 307 13.50 16.61 6.19
C VAL A 307 12.92 17.12 7.51
N ARG A 308 12.67 18.43 7.63
CA ARG A 308 12.07 19.03 8.83
C ARG A 308 10.67 18.47 9.08
N GLU A 309 9.80 18.46 8.07
CA GLU A 309 8.44 17.98 8.17
C GLU A 309 8.37 16.48 8.48
N ASN A 310 9.21 15.68 7.81
CA ASN A 310 9.36 14.26 8.06
C ASN A 310 9.81 13.98 9.50
N THR A 311 10.77 14.76 10.01
CA THR A 311 11.24 14.63 11.39
C THR A 311 10.11 14.95 12.39
N GLU A 312 9.35 16.01 12.19
CA GLU A 312 8.22 16.37 13.06
C GLU A 312 7.10 15.31 12.97
N MET A 313 6.82 14.78 11.79
CA MET A 313 5.87 13.69 11.63
C MET A 313 6.31 12.44 12.41
N LEU A 314 7.58 12.05 12.31
CA LEU A 314 8.10 10.87 13.01
C LEU A 314 8.12 11.08 14.53
N LYS A 315 8.44 12.27 15.03
CA LYS A 315 8.27 12.61 16.47
C LYS A 315 6.82 12.44 16.92
N GLY A 316 5.86 12.89 16.12
CA GLY A 316 4.45 12.69 16.40
C GLY A 316 4.08 11.21 16.46
N MET A 317 4.56 10.41 15.52
CA MET A 317 4.31 8.96 15.49
C MET A 317 4.93 8.23 16.70
N ILE A 318 6.12 8.66 17.16
CA ILE A 318 6.73 8.14 18.39
C ILE A 318 5.89 8.54 19.63
N ALA A 319 5.45 9.78 19.71
CA ALA A 319 4.61 10.26 20.81
C ALA A 319 3.25 9.55 20.87
N ASP A 320 2.69 9.19 19.71
CA ASP A 320 1.44 8.43 19.60
C ASP A 320 1.62 6.91 19.80
N GLY A 321 2.86 6.42 19.99
CA GLY A 321 3.15 5.00 20.20
C GLY A 321 3.18 4.14 18.96
N ILE A 322 3.17 4.75 17.76
CA ILE A 322 3.28 4.04 16.47
C ILE A 322 4.69 3.47 16.28
N PHE A 323 5.70 4.22 16.73
CA PHE A 323 7.07 3.75 16.85
C PHE A 323 7.49 3.72 18.33
N GLU A 324 8.44 2.84 18.63
CA GLU A 324 8.99 2.70 19.98
C GLU A 324 9.67 4.00 20.47
N GLN A 325 9.63 4.22 21.79
CA GLN A 325 10.37 5.30 22.44
C GLN A 325 11.87 5.14 22.18
N GLY A 326 12.54 6.22 21.79
CA GLY A 326 13.97 6.21 21.44
C GLY A 326 14.26 5.91 19.96
N ARG A 327 13.24 5.71 19.14
CA ARG A 327 13.41 5.67 17.68
C ARG A 327 14.02 6.98 17.18
N ASP A 328 15.00 6.89 16.27
CA ASP A 328 15.57 8.08 15.63
C ASP A 328 14.51 8.86 14.84
N PRO A 329 14.19 10.11 15.19
CA PRO A 329 13.18 10.90 14.49
C PRO A 329 13.66 11.47 13.13
N ASN A 330 14.91 11.24 12.75
CA ASN A 330 15.47 11.71 11.49
C ASN A 330 15.44 10.65 10.38
N LEU A 331 14.88 9.46 10.65
CA LEU A 331 14.71 8.44 9.63
C LEU A 331 13.77 8.93 8.54
N LEU A 332 14.09 8.61 7.28
CA LEU A 332 13.17 8.83 6.17
C LEU A 332 12.08 7.77 6.17
N LEU A 333 10.83 8.18 5.95
CA LEU A 333 9.66 7.29 5.95
C LEU A 333 9.53 6.48 4.65
N PHE A 334 10.60 6.36 3.87
CA PHE A 334 10.70 5.56 2.66
C PHE A 334 12.07 4.87 2.59
N VAL A 335 12.26 3.99 1.62
CA VAL A 335 13.51 3.25 1.36
C VAL A 335 14.39 4.09 0.42
N PRO A 336 15.48 4.72 0.90
CA PRO A 336 16.23 5.73 0.11
C PRO A 336 16.81 5.22 -1.21
N ASP A 337 17.31 4.00 -1.24
CA ASP A 337 17.88 3.37 -2.43
C ASP A 337 16.82 2.77 -3.38
N LEU A 338 15.53 2.88 -3.02
CA LEU A 338 14.37 2.61 -3.87
C LEU A 338 13.50 3.86 -4.10
N ASN A 339 14.03 5.06 -3.82
CA ASN A 339 13.31 6.31 -4.04
C ASN A 339 13.37 6.74 -5.52
N VAL A 340 12.86 5.89 -6.37
CA VAL A 340 12.77 6.09 -7.83
C VAL A 340 11.39 5.65 -8.32
N ALA A 341 10.90 6.21 -9.44
CA ALA A 341 9.59 5.85 -9.98
C ALA A 341 9.53 4.36 -10.38
N ASN A 342 10.59 3.83 -10.98
CA ASN A 342 10.70 2.43 -11.39
C ASN A 342 11.23 1.49 -10.28
N ARG A 343 10.89 1.78 -9.01
CA ARG A 343 11.36 1.00 -7.84
C ARG A 343 11.09 -0.49 -7.89
N PHE A 344 10.01 -0.91 -8.55
CA PHE A 344 9.69 -2.33 -8.74
C PHE A 344 10.64 -3.01 -9.73
N GLU A 345 11.04 -2.31 -10.82
CA GLU A 345 12.05 -2.81 -11.75
C GLU A 345 13.42 -2.95 -11.07
N VAL A 346 13.80 -1.94 -10.26
CA VAL A 346 15.03 -2.00 -9.47
C VAL A 346 15.01 -3.17 -8.49
N LEU A 347 13.92 -3.33 -7.74
CA LEU A 347 13.77 -4.45 -6.80
C LEU A 347 13.81 -5.80 -7.52
N ALA A 348 13.16 -5.93 -8.67
CA ALA A 348 13.23 -7.14 -9.50
C ALA A 348 14.66 -7.49 -9.91
N GLY A 349 15.45 -6.49 -10.32
CA GLY A 349 16.86 -6.65 -10.63
C GLY A 349 17.68 -7.10 -9.42
N LEU A 350 17.42 -6.54 -8.25
CA LEU A 350 18.08 -6.96 -7.00
C LEU A 350 17.72 -8.39 -6.60
N LEU A 351 16.45 -8.81 -6.74
CA LEU A 351 16.02 -10.18 -6.48
C LEU A 351 16.67 -11.16 -7.49
N SER A 352 16.74 -10.80 -8.77
CA SER A 352 17.41 -11.59 -9.79
C SER A 352 18.90 -11.77 -9.49
N ALA A 353 19.58 -10.70 -9.08
CA ALA A 353 20.99 -10.75 -8.67
C ALA A 353 21.23 -11.65 -7.45
N ARG A 354 20.22 -11.87 -6.61
CA ARG A 354 20.25 -12.81 -5.48
C ARG A 354 19.89 -14.24 -5.85
N GLY A 355 19.61 -14.52 -7.12
CA GLY A 355 19.36 -15.87 -7.63
C GLY A 355 17.89 -16.31 -7.56
N HIS A 356 16.95 -15.39 -7.34
CA HIS A 356 15.52 -15.73 -7.49
C HIS A 356 15.19 -15.97 -8.96
N SER A 357 14.39 -17.02 -9.24
CA SER A 357 13.94 -17.32 -10.60
C SER A 357 12.99 -16.27 -11.15
N ASP A 358 12.94 -16.10 -12.47
CA ASP A 358 12.02 -15.16 -13.14
C ASP A 358 10.56 -15.44 -12.76
N ALA A 359 10.16 -16.70 -12.65
CA ALA A 359 8.82 -17.08 -12.23
C ALA A 359 8.49 -16.61 -10.82
N ARG A 360 9.44 -16.75 -9.87
CA ARG A 360 9.26 -16.26 -8.49
C ARG A 360 9.21 -14.75 -8.44
N ILE A 361 10.07 -14.05 -9.17
CA ILE A 361 10.07 -12.59 -9.23
C ILE A 361 8.73 -12.09 -9.78
N ALA A 362 8.23 -12.68 -10.87
CA ALA A 362 6.92 -12.32 -11.43
C ALA A 362 5.77 -12.51 -10.43
N LYS A 363 5.77 -13.59 -9.64
CA LYS A 363 4.80 -13.81 -8.56
C LYS A 363 4.86 -12.70 -7.52
N ILE A 364 6.06 -12.35 -7.03
CA ILE A 364 6.29 -11.32 -6.00
C ILE A 364 5.87 -9.93 -6.49
N LEU A 365 6.18 -9.57 -7.74
CA LEU A 365 5.88 -8.24 -8.26
C LEU A 365 4.39 -7.96 -8.39
N GLY A 366 3.54 -8.99 -8.56
CA GLY A 366 2.09 -8.76 -8.68
C GLY A 366 1.30 -10.00 -9.08
N GLY A 367 1.95 -11.06 -9.60
CA GLY A 367 1.25 -12.27 -10.04
C GLY A 367 0.41 -12.91 -8.94
N ASN A 368 0.92 -12.92 -7.69
CA ASN A 368 0.18 -13.44 -6.55
C ASN A 368 -1.07 -12.60 -6.20
N PHE A 369 -0.97 -11.28 -6.24
CA PHE A 369 -2.13 -10.41 -6.06
C PHE A 369 -3.14 -10.58 -7.19
N ALA A 370 -2.69 -10.62 -8.45
CA ALA A 370 -3.56 -10.86 -9.61
C ALA A 370 -4.32 -12.18 -9.47
N ARG A 371 -3.68 -13.25 -8.99
CA ARG A 371 -4.33 -14.54 -8.70
C ARG A 371 -5.48 -14.37 -7.69
N VAL A 372 -5.21 -13.77 -6.52
CA VAL A 372 -6.25 -13.55 -5.51
C VAL A 372 -7.39 -12.70 -6.05
N MET A 373 -7.06 -11.64 -6.79
CA MET A 373 -8.08 -10.80 -7.44
C MET A 373 -8.93 -11.60 -8.42
N GLY A 374 -8.32 -12.47 -9.23
CA GLY A 374 -9.05 -13.35 -10.14
C GLY A 374 -9.95 -14.36 -9.41
N GLU A 375 -9.48 -14.96 -8.32
CA GLU A 375 -10.27 -15.90 -7.50
C GLU A 375 -11.46 -15.22 -6.81
N VAL A 376 -11.34 -13.95 -6.41
CA VAL A 376 -12.40 -13.23 -5.69
C VAL A 376 -13.35 -12.50 -6.64
N TRP A 377 -12.82 -11.80 -7.63
CA TRP A 377 -13.67 -10.99 -8.53
C TRP A 377 -14.39 -11.82 -9.60
N GLY A 378 -13.81 -12.95 -9.99
CA GLY A 378 -14.35 -13.85 -11.03
C GLY A 378 -13.81 -13.54 -12.40
#